data_b70cc0d5ca2a06139b768b0cd9784c2c
#
_entry.id   b70cc0d5ca2a06139b768b0cd9784c2c
#
_cell.length_a   1.000
_cell.length_b   1.000
_cell.length_c   1.000
_cell.angle_alpha   90.00
_cell.angle_beta   90.00
_cell.angle_gamma   90.00
#
_symmetry.space_group_name_H-M   'P 1'
#
loop_
_entity.id
_entity.type
_entity.pdbx_description
1 polymer ?
#
loop_
_entity_poly.entity_id
_entity_poly.type
_entity_poly.pdbx_seq_one_letter_code
_entity_poly.pdbx_strand_id
1 'polypeptide(L)'
;PTLVRPEIMNGTGFNVKHDDEIYRLERDDLYLVGTSEVALAGYHTDEILDFEKGAKKYLGWSSCYRREAGSAGKDTRGIIRVHQFNKAEMFVYCPVEQAEEMHAKLLSLEEEMLQRCGLAYRVIDTAAGDLGTSAARKFDCEAWVPTQGTYRELTSTSNCTTYQARRLNIRERTPDTVDEAGNVRKGRTRSVATLNGTLATTRWVVAILETHQQADGSVRIPEALRPYMG
;
A
#
# COMPACT_ATOMS: atom_id res chain seq x y z
N PRO A 1 -8.26 10.66 5.19
CA PRO A 1 -9.19 11.32 4.26
C PRO A 1 -9.13 10.70 2.88
N THR A 2 -10.25 10.74 2.15
CA THR A 2 -10.34 10.25 0.76
C THR A 2 -10.13 11.36 -0.27
N LEU A 3 -10.09 12.60 0.20
CA LEU A 3 -9.78 13.79 -0.59
C LEU A 3 -8.42 14.35 -0.15
N VAL A 4 -7.58 14.67 -1.13
CA VAL A 4 -6.25 15.23 -0.89
C VAL A 4 -6.00 16.41 -1.83
N ARG A 5 -5.11 17.30 -1.42
CA ARG A 5 -4.67 18.43 -2.22
C ARG A 5 -3.68 18.01 -3.31
N PRO A 6 -3.52 18.81 -4.38
CA PRO A 6 -2.59 18.52 -5.47
C PRO A 6 -1.14 18.29 -5.02
N GLU A 7 -0.66 19.07 -4.04
CA GLU A 7 0.70 18.94 -3.54
C GLU A 7 0.97 17.58 -2.87
N ILE A 8 -0.03 16.99 -2.20
CA ILE A 8 0.09 15.66 -1.60
C ILE A 8 0.06 14.58 -2.69
N MET A 9 -0.90 14.68 -3.63
CA MET A 9 -0.97 13.76 -4.76
C MET A 9 0.34 13.74 -5.56
N ASN A 10 0.86 14.92 -5.90
CA ASN A 10 2.13 15.08 -6.61
C ASN A 10 3.32 14.57 -5.78
N GLY A 11 3.38 14.92 -4.49
CA GLY A 11 4.46 14.53 -3.58
C GLY A 11 4.61 13.02 -3.45
N THR A 12 3.51 12.29 -3.51
CA THR A 12 3.52 10.83 -3.45
C THR A 12 3.85 10.14 -4.77
N GLY A 13 3.87 10.88 -5.89
CA GLY A 13 4.22 10.36 -7.21
C GLY A 13 3.05 9.79 -8.02
N PHE A 14 1.82 9.91 -7.53
CA PHE A 14 0.64 9.35 -8.19
C PHE A 14 0.18 10.13 -9.43
N ASN A 15 0.45 11.42 -9.49
CA ASN A 15 -0.01 12.28 -10.59
C ASN A 15 0.93 12.31 -11.82
N VAL A 16 2.07 11.61 -11.78
CA VAL A 16 3.12 11.76 -12.81
C VAL A 16 2.89 10.86 -14.03
N LYS A 17 2.23 9.71 -13.88
CA LYS A 17 2.04 8.72 -14.95
C LYS A 17 0.59 8.24 -15.14
N HIS A 18 -0.33 8.60 -14.27
CA HIS A 18 -1.66 7.98 -14.17
C HIS A 18 -2.79 9.02 -14.01
N ASP A 19 -2.66 10.21 -14.57
CA ASP A 19 -3.68 11.27 -14.46
C ASP A 19 -5.06 10.81 -14.97
N ASP A 20 -5.07 9.96 -16.00
CA ASP A 20 -6.29 9.38 -16.56
C ASP A 20 -7.03 8.44 -15.60
N GLU A 21 -6.33 7.86 -14.60
CA GLU A 21 -6.91 6.94 -13.62
C GLU A 21 -7.46 7.64 -12.38
N ILE A 22 -7.22 8.95 -12.24
CA ILE A 22 -7.53 9.72 -11.03
C ILE A 22 -8.78 10.57 -11.23
N TYR A 23 -9.66 10.56 -10.22
CA TYR A 23 -10.78 11.51 -10.16
C TYR A 23 -10.32 12.84 -9.58
N ARG A 24 -10.47 13.91 -10.34
CA ARG A 24 -10.22 15.29 -9.91
C ARG A 24 -11.52 16.05 -9.75
N LEU A 25 -11.63 16.81 -8.66
CA LEU A 25 -12.70 17.75 -8.36
C LEU A 25 -12.19 19.15 -8.75
N GLU A 26 -12.45 19.56 -9.99
CA GLU A 26 -11.85 20.78 -10.56
C GLU A 26 -12.22 22.07 -9.80
N ARG A 27 -13.48 22.16 -9.32
CA ARG A 27 -13.95 23.35 -8.60
C ARG A 27 -13.28 23.55 -7.24
N ASP A 28 -12.91 22.46 -6.58
CA ASP A 28 -12.34 22.45 -5.23
C ASP A 28 -10.83 22.29 -5.26
N ASP A 29 -10.27 22.02 -6.44
CA ASP A 29 -8.86 21.64 -6.67
C ASP A 29 -8.41 20.52 -5.72
N LEU A 30 -9.19 19.44 -5.68
CA LEU A 30 -8.94 18.25 -4.87
C LEU A 30 -8.93 17.00 -5.73
N TYR A 31 -8.29 15.95 -5.22
CA TYR A 31 -8.27 14.64 -5.83
C TYR A 31 -8.87 13.58 -4.92
N LEU A 32 -9.65 12.65 -5.48
CA LEU A 32 -10.02 11.42 -4.81
C LEU A 32 -8.85 10.43 -4.85
N VAL A 33 -8.51 9.85 -3.70
CA VAL A 33 -7.39 8.91 -3.62
C VAL A 33 -7.73 7.55 -4.23
N GLY A 34 -6.83 6.99 -5.02
CA GLY A 34 -6.89 5.61 -5.50
C GLY A 34 -6.37 4.59 -4.47
N THR A 35 -5.79 5.08 -3.37
CA THR A 35 -5.24 4.35 -2.24
C THR A 35 -5.03 5.31 -1.07
N SER A 36 -5.27 4.85 0.16
CA SER A 36 -4.98 5.65 1.35
C SER A 36 -3.47 5.87 1.57
N GLU A 37 -2.60 5.16 0.85
CA GLU A 37 -1.18 5.45 0.79
C GLU A 37 -0.92 6.95 0.58
N VAL A 38 -1.63 7.58 -0.34
CA VAL A 38 -1.47 9.02 -0.64
C VAL A 38 -1.70 9.88 0.60
N ALA A 39 -2.81 9.66 1.31
CA ALA A 39 -3.14 10.40 2.51
C ALA A 39 -2.17 10.09 3.66
N LEU A 40 -1.81 8.80 3.81
CA LEU A 40 -0.89 8.35 4.85
C LEU A 40 0.54 8.86 4.59
N ALA A 41 1.02 8.87 3.35
CA ALA A 41 2.33 9.43 3.00
C ALA A 41 2.39 10.95 3.22
N GLY A 42 1.28 11.66 3.04
CA GLY A 42 1.18 13.10 3.29
C GLY A 42 0.99 13.49 4.76
N TYR A 43 0.74 12.52 5.65
CA TYR A 43 0.35 12.79 7.03
C TYR A 43 1.42 13.56 7.83
N HIS A 44 2.69 13.29 7.55
CA HIS A 44 3.85 13.92 8.20
C HIS A 44 4.60 14.92 7.30
N THR A 45 3.90 15.53 6.33
CA THR A 45 4.51 16.55 5.46
C THR A 45 5.15 17.67 6.30
N ASP A 46 6.39 18.06 5.94
CA ASP A 46 7.20 19.08 6.59
C ASP A 46 7.63 18.76 8.04
N GLU A 47 7.50 17.52 8.49
CA GLU A 47 7.89 17.11 9.84
C GLU A 47 9.29 16.48 9.91
N ILE A 48 9.89 16.60 11.10
CA ILE A 48 11.08 15.85 11.51
C ILE A 48 10.62 14.78 12.49
N LEU A 49 10.67 13.52 12.05
CA LEU A 49 10.19 12.37 12.83
C LEU A 49 11.25 11.89 13.81
N ASP A 50 10.77 11.38 14.92
CA ASP A 50 11.55 10.66 15.92
C ASP A 50 11.26 9.16 15.83
N PHE A 51 12.33 8.35 15.79
CA PHE A 51 12.29 6.89 15.74
C PHE A 51 12.89 6.20 16.98
N GLU A 52 13.04 6.90 18.11
CA GLU A 52 13.52 6.29 19.37
C GLU A 52 12.65 5.10 19.77
N LYS A 53 11.34 5.15 19.50
CA LYS A 53 10.39 4.06 19.75
C LYS A 53 10.20 3.12 18.55
N GLY A 54 11.07 3.18 17.56
CA GLY A 54 11.01 2.40 16.33
C GLY A 54 10.20 3.04 15.21
N ALA A 55 10.03 2.31 14.11
CA ALA A 55 9.31 2.73 12.92
C ALA A 55 7.86 3.15 13.24
N LYS A 56 7.38 4.22 12.58
CA LYS A 56 5.98 4.64 12.69
C LYS A 56 5.14 3.84 11.70
N LYS A 57 4.15 3.13 12.23
CA LYS A 57 3.30 2.19 11.48
C LYS A 57 1.85 2.65 11.57
N TYR A 58 1.19 2.69 10.43
CA TYR A 58 -0.21 3.08 10.30
C TYR A 58 -1.00 2.02 9.55
N LEU A 59 -2.27 1.91 9.88
CA LEU A 59 -3.26 1.15 9.13
C LEU A 59 -4.41 2.10 8.76
N GLY A 60 -4.59 2.32 7.47
CA GLY A 60 -5.69 3.11 6.94
C GLY A 60 -6.80 2.21 6.40
N TRP A 61 -8.02 2.41 6.86
CA TRP A 61 -9.22 1.86 6.23
C TRP A 61 -9.95 2.97 5.50
N SER A 62 -10.05 2.87 4.17
CA SER A 62 -10.71 3.92 3.39
C SER A 62 -11.39 3.41 2.14
N SER A 63 -12.36 4.18 1.65
CA SER A 63 -12.79 4.10 0.26
C SER A 63 -11.69 4.63 -0.66
N CYS A 64 -11.48 3.93 -1.77
CA CYS A 64 -10.54 4.27 -2.83
C CYS A 64 -11.29 4.41 -4.15
N TYR A 65 -10.80 5.25 -5.04
CA TYR A 65 -11.47 5.62 -6.28
C TYR A 65 -10.52 5.56 -7.47
N ARG A 66 -10.92 4.86 -8.51
CA ARG A 66 -10.13 4.79 -9.75
C ARG A 66 -11.05 4.98 -10.95
N ARG A 67 -10.64 5.67 -11.98
CA ARG A 67 -11.39 5.84 -13.22
C ARG A 67 -11.39 4.59 -14.09
N GLU A 68 -10.41 3.70 -13.89
CA GLU A 68 -10.24 2.47 -14.64
C GLU A 68 -10.16 2.70 -16.17
N ALA A 69 -9.63 3.85 -16.58
CA ALA A 69 -9.62 4.32 -17.97
C ALA A 69 -8.81 3.39 -18.90
N GLY A 70 -7.71 2.82 -18.40
CA GLY A 70 -6.85 1.89 -19.16
C GLY A 70 -7.37 0.47 -19.27
N SER A 71 -8.53 0.15 -18.67
CA SER A 71 -9.02 -1.24 -18.56
C SER A 71 -10.32 -1.49 -19.35
N ALA A 72 -10.60 -0.68 -20.35
CA ALA A 72 -11.80 -0.80 -21.19
C ALA A 72 -11.98 -2.24 -21.73
N GLY A 73 -13.11 -2.87 -21.38
CA GLY A 73 -13.45 -4.23 -21.79
C GLY A 73 -12.85 -5.36 -20.93
N LYS A 74 -12.02 -5.06 -19.93
CA LYS A 74 -11.47 -6.05 -18.98
C LYS A 74 -12.29 -6.07 -17.68
N ASP A 75 -12.60 -7.29 -17.21
CA ASP A 75 -13.31 -7.50 -15.92
C ASP A 75 -14.61 -6.67 -15.77
N THR A 76 -15.40 -6.57 -16.86
CA THR A 76 -16.62 -5.76 -16.93
C THR A 76 -17.79 -6.32 -16.12
N ARG A 77 -17.66 -7.54 -15.61
CA ARG A 77 -18.67 -8.21 -14.78
C ARG A 77 -18.14 -8.47 -13.38
N GLY A 78 -19.04 -8.46 -12.40
CA GLY A 78 -18.69 -8.69 -11.00
C GLY A 78 -18.06 -7.48 -10.33
N ILE A 79 -17.31 -7.70 -9.24
CA ILE A 79 -16.75 -6.66 -8.37
C ILE A 79 -15.22 -6.68 -8.30
N ILE A 80 -14.55 -7.42 -9.19
CA ILE A 80 -13.07 -7.47 -9.21
C ILE A 80 -12.47 -6.12 -9.60
N ARG A 81 -13.14 -5.41 -10.52
CA ARG A 81 -12.72 -4.09 -10.99
C ARG A 81 -13.89 -3.13 -10.92
N VAL A 82 -13.79 -2.16 -10.03
CA VAL A 82 -14.85 -1.19 -9.72
C VAL A 82 -14.25 0.21 -9.53
N HIS A 83 -15.06 1.25 -9.76
CA HIS A 83 -14.63 2.65 -9.63
C HIS A 83 -14.45 3.09 -8.17
N GLN A 84 -15.18 2.47 -7.24
CA GLN A 84 -15.07 2.68 -5.81
C GLN A 84 -14.96 1.34 -5.09
N PHE A 85 -13.99 1.22 -4.19
CA PHE A 85 -13.77 0.02 -3.37
C PHE A 85 -13.17 0.39 -2.03
N ASN A 86 -13.31 -0.49 -1.05
CA ASN A 86 -12.68 -0.32 0.25
C ASN A 86 -11.33 -1.04 0.30
N LYS A 87 -10.37 -0.43 0.98
CA LYS A 87 -9.02 -0.97 1.15
C LYS A 87 -8.49 -0.71 2.55
N ALA A 88 -7.92 -1.75 3.14
CA ALA A 88 -7.05 -1.64 4.32
C ALA A 88 -5.61 -1.53 3.83
N GLU A 89 -4.94 -0.43 4.17
CA GLU A 89 -3.59 -0.10 3.73
C GLU A 89 -2.66 0.05 4.92
N MET A 90 -1.60 -0.72 4.92
CA MET A 90 -0.48 -0.57 5.84
C MET A 90 0.49 0.48 5.32
N PHE A 91 1.01 1.33 6.19
CA PHE A 91 2.00 2.34 5.83
C PHE A 91 3.07 2.46 6.92
N VAL A 92 4.33 2.59 6.49
CA VAL A 92 5.47 2.65 7.40
C VAL A 92 6.37 3.83 7.03
N TYR A 93 6.78 4.58 8.06
CA TYR A 93 7.93 5.46 8.01
C TYR A 93 9.04 4.88 8.88
N CYS A 94 10.25 4.83 8.37
CA CYS A 94 11.40 4.32 9.12
C CYS A 94 12.71 4.97 8.64
N PRO A 95 13.80 4.85 9.42
CA PRO A 95 15.14 5.11 8.91
C PRO A 95 15.41 4.28 7.66
N VAL A 96 16.19 4.83 6.71
CA VAL A 96 16.44 4.18 5.41
C VAL A 96 17.05 2.79 5.56
N GLU A 97 17.87 2.60 6.58
CA GLU A 97 18.55 1.33 6.89
C GLU A 97 17.59 0.21 7.29
N GLN A 98 16.39 0.55 7.75
CA GLN A 98 15.35 -0.41 8.14
C GLN A 98 14.37 -0.73 7.00
N ALA A 99 14.48 -0.07 5.84
CA ALA A 99 13.48 -0.17 4.81
C ALA A 99 13.31 -1.59 4.25
N GLU A 100 14.39 -2.34 4.05
CA GLU A 100 14.32 -3.71 3.55
C GLU A 100 13.67 -4.66 4.55
N GLU A 101 14.02 -4.55 5.84
CA GLU A 101 13.40 -5.33 6.91
C GLU A 101 11.90 -5.03 7.03
N MET A 102 11.52 -3.74 6.99
CA MET A 102 10.12 -3.34 7.05
C MET A 102 9.35 -3.81 5.81
N HIS A 103 9.96 -3.81 4.62
CA HIS A 103 9.33 -4.33 3.41
C HIS A 103 9.05 -5.83 3.51
N ALA A 104 10.05 -6.61 3.97
CA ALA A 104 9.87 -8.03 4.22
C ALA A 104 8.78 -8.29 5.28
N LYS A 105 8.69 -7.44 6.32
CA LYS A 105 7.64 -7.53 7.33
C LYS A 105 6.24 -7.26 6.76
N LEU A 106 6.08 -6.24 5.90
CA LEU A 106 4.80 -5.97 5.24
C LEU A 106 4.37 -7.15 4.37
N LEU A 107 5.29 -7.69 3.55
CA LEU A 107 5.02 -8.89 2.76
C LEU A 107 4.59 -10.06 3.64
N SER A 108 5.29 -10.32 4.74
CA SER A 108 4.95 -11.41 5.65
C SER A 108 3.54 -11.29 6.25
N LEU A 109 3.06 -10.07 6.50
CA LEU A 109 1.69 -9.82 6.98
C LEU A 109 0.64 -10.09 5.89
N GLU A 110 0.94 -9.73 4.64
CA GLU A 110 0.08 -10.03 3.51
C GLU A 110 -0.04 -11.55 3.29
N GLU A 111 1.08 -12.27 3.31
CA GLU A 111 1.09 -13.73 3.21
C GLU A 111 0.36 -14.40 4.38
N GLU A 112 0.57 -13.92 5.62
CA GLU A 112 -0.14 -14.43 6.79
C GLU A 112 -1.67 -14.32 6.61
N MET A 113 -2.15 -13.18 6.11
CA MET A 113 -3.59 -12.98 5.88
C MET A 113 -4.13 -13.94 4.80
N LEU A 114 -3.39 -14.13 3.70
CA LEU A 114 -3.76 -15.07 2.62
C LEU A 114 -3.83 -16.51 3.15
N GLN A 115 -2.84 -16.93 3.94
CA GLN A 115 -2.78 -18.25 4.55
C GLN A 115 -3.93 -18.46 5.54
N ARG A 116 -4.20 -17.48 6.41
CA ARG A 116 -5.30 -17.56 7.39
C ARG A 116 -6.68 -17.61 6.72
N CYS A 117 -6.83 -17.02 5.53
CA CYS A 117 -8.03 -17.13 4.71
C CYS A 117 -8.07 -18.41 3.86
N GLY A 118 -7.03 -19.26 3.90
CA GLY A 118 -6.97 -20.52 3.16
C GLY A 118 -6.96 -20.32 1.63
N LEU A 119 -6.35 -19.24 1.16
CA LEU A 119 -6.23 -18.92 -0.27
C LEU A 119 -4.94 -19.51 -0.84
N ALA A 120 -5.03 -20.17 -2.00
CA ALA A 120 -3.86 -20.54 -2.79
C ALA A 120 -3.30 -19.28 -3.46
N TYR A 121 -2.04 -18.96 -3.24
CA TYR A 121 -1.42 -17.73 -3.74
C TYR A 121 0.01 -17.94 -4.21
N ARG A 122 0.53 -16.95 -4.92
CA ARG A 122 1.95 -16.82 -5.26
C ARG A 122 2.42 -15.39 -5.02
N VAL A 123 3.71 -15.23 -4.75
CA VAL A 123 4.38 -13.92 -4.62
C VAL A 123 5.15 -13.63 -5.90
N ILE A 124 4.98 -12.47 -6.46
CA ILE A 124 5.68 -11.97 -7.63
C ILE A 124 6.61 -10.84 -7.20
N ASP A 125 7.90 -10.95 -7.46
CA ASP A 125 8.85 -9.82 -7.38
C ASP A 125 8.73 -9.04 -8.68
N THR A 126 8.17 -7.84 -8.61
CA THR A 126 7.77 -7.06 -9.78
C THR A 126 8.99 -6.58 -10.57
N ALA A 127 9.01 -6.81 -11.87
CA ALA A 127 10.07 -6.37 -12.75
C ALA A 127 10.22 -4.83 -12.74
N ALA A 128 11.45 -4.34 -12.89
CA ALA A 128 11.74 -2.91 -12.81
C ALA A 128 10.94 -2.05 -13.80
N GLY A 129 10.59 -2.62 -14.98
CA GLY A 129 9.78 -1.93 -16.00
C GLY A 129 8.32 -1.73 -15.60
N ASP A 130 7.82 -2.51 -14.65
CA ASP A 130 6.42 -2.50 -14.20
C ASP A 130 6.24 -1.79 -12.85
N LEU A 131 7.33 -1.26 -12.29
CA LEU A 131 7.26 -0.49 -11.04
C LEU A 131 6.54 0.84 -11.23
N GLY A 132 5.72 1.19 -10.24
CA GLY A 132 5.19 2.55 -10.10
C GLY A 132 6.32 3.57 -9.87
N THR A 133 6.04 4.84 -10.15
CA THR A 133 7.05 5.93 -10.11
C THR A 133 7.76 6.06 -8.75
N SER A 134 7.08 5.77 -7.64
CA SER A 134 7.60 5.90 -6.28
C SER A 134 8.35 4.67 -5.78
N ALA A 135 8.10 3.49 -6.35
CA ALA A 135 8.61 2.22 -5.85
C ALA A 135 10.03 1.93 -6.35
N ALA A 136 10.93 1.57 -5.45
CA ALA A 136 12.24 1.00 -5.76
C ALA A 136 12.19 -0.54 -5.83
N ARG A 137 11.28 -1.17 -5.09
CA ARG A 137 10.97 -2.59 -5.14
C ARG A 137 9.51 -2.80 -4.77
N LYS A 138 8.87 -3.78 -5.41
CA LYS A 138 7.47 -4.13 -5.19
C LYS A 138 7.29 -5.64 -5.23
N PHE A 139 6.47 -6.16 -4.31
CA PHE A 139 5.94 -7.52 -4.39
C PHE A 139 4.43 -7.46 -4.58
N ASP A 140 3.91 -8.35 -5.44
CA ASP A 140 2.48 -8.59 -5.60
C ASP A 140 2.15 -9.99 -5.10
N CYS A 141 1.11 -10.11 -4.27
CA CYS A 141 0.54 -11.39 -3.91
C CYS A 141 -0.70 -11.62 -4.76
N GLU A 142 -0.64 -12.66 -5.58
CA GLU A 142 -1.73 -13.07 -6.45
C GLU A 142 -2.39 -14.35 -5.93
N ALA A 143 -3.70 -14.34 -5.72
CA ALA A 143 -4.45 -15.51 -5.34
C ALA A 143 -5.14 -16.15 -6.55
N TRP A 144 -5.30 -17.47 -6.50
CA TRP A 144 -6.03 -18.23 -7.48
C TRP A 144 -7.53 -17.92 -7.44
N VAL A 145 -8.12 -17.58 -8.58
CA VAL A 145 -9.57 -17.32 -8.73
C VAL A 145 -10.16 -18.44 -9.58
N PRO A 146 -10.89 -19.39 -8.97
CA PRO A 146 -11.35 -20.61 -9.65
C PRO A 146 -12.18 -20.36 -10.91
N THR A 147 -13.14 -19.43 -10.89
CA THR A 147 -14.01 -19.17 -12.04
C THR A 147 -13.26 -18.53 -13.21
N GLN A 148 -12.13 -17.88 -12.95
CA GLN A 148 -11.29 -17.29 -14.00
C GLN A 148 -10.16 -18.22 -14.45
N GLY A 149 -9.88 -19.28 -13.69
CA GLY A 149 -8.79 -20.22 -13.98
C GLY A 149 -7.41 -19.56 -14.01
N THR A 150 -7.21 -18.49 -13.22
CA THR A 150 -5.97 -17.71 -13.20
C THR A 150 -5.69 -17.10 -11.84
N TYR A 151 -4.44 -16.67 -11.64
CA TYR A 151 -4.05 -15.87 -10.48
C TYR A 151 -4.41 -14.41 -10.69
N ARG A 152 -4.91 -13.77 -9.65
CA ARG A 152 -5.27 -12.34 -9.63
C ARG A 152 -4.61 -11.66 -8.46
N GLU A 153 -4.01 -10.49 -8.71
CA GLU A 153 -3.46 -9.64 -7.67
C GLU A 153 -4.54 -9.27 -6.65
N LEU A 154 -4.32 -9.64 -5.39
CA LEU A 154 -5.15 -9.23 -4.26
C LEU A 154 -4.50 -8.13 -3.44
N THR A 155 -3.19 -8.18 -3.29
CA THR A 155 -2.42 -7.30 -2.42
C THR A 155 -1.03 -7.06 -2.99
N SER A 156 -0.45 -5.90 -2.65
CA SER A 156 0.90 -5.53 -3.07
C SER A 156 1.58 -4.70 -1.99
N THR A 157 2.90 -4.83 -1.88
CA THR A 157 3.73 -4.01 -0.99
C THR A 157 4.90 -3.40 -1.72
N SER A 158 5.19 -2.12 -1.43
CA SER A 158 6.27 -1.37 -2.08
C SER A 158 7.20 -0.71 -1.07
N ASN A 159 8.50 -0.79 -1.36
CA ASN A 159 9.52 0.03 -0.74
C ASN A 159 9.76 1.25 -1.62
N CYS A 160 9.35 2.42 -1.16
CA CYS A 160 9.50 3.69 -1.88
C CYS A 160 10.82 4.40 -1.53
N THR A 161 11.65 3.79 -0.68
CA THR A 161 12.87 4.42 -0.18
C THR A 161 12.60 5.87 0.26
N THR A 162 13.40 6.83 -0.17
CA THR A 162 13.22 8.25 0.19
C THR A 162 12.38 9.05 -0.81
N TYR A 163 11.78 8.41 -1.82
CA TYR A 163 11.13 9.15 -2.91
C TYR A 163 10.03 10.09 -2.42
N GLN A 164 9.06 9.57 -1.68
CA GLN A 164 7.95 10.37 -1.16
C GLN A 164 8.40 11.33 -0.07
N ALA A 165 9.27 10.87 0.84
CA ALA A 165 9.77 11.69 1.94
C ALA A 165 10.55 12.93 1.47
N ARG A 166 11.38 12.81 0.41
CA ARG A 166 12.07 13.95 -0.17
C ARG A 166 11.10 14.98 -0.76
N ARG A 167 10.05 14.53 -1.42
CA ARG A 167 9.06 15.39 -2.08
C ARG A 167 8.10 16.05 -1.09
N LEU A 168 7.82 15.38 0.03
CA LEU A 168 6.94 15.84 1.10
C LEU A 168 7.71 16.44 2.30
N ASN A 169 9.05 16.60 2.16
CA ASN A 169 9.92 17.16 3.17
C ASN A 169 9.81 16.47 4.55
N ILE A 170 9.69 15.13 4.54
CA ILE A 170 9.62 14.31 5.75
C ILE A 170 11.01 13.81 6.09
N ARG A 171 11.50 14.13 7.28
CA ARG A 171 12.88 13.91 7.67
C ARG A 171 12.97 13.25 9.06
N GLU A 172 14.14 12.74 9.36
CA GLU A 172 14.57 12.39 10.70
C GLU A 172 15.82 13.17 11.08
N ARG A 173 16.10 13.23 12.37
CA ARG A 173 17.40 13.70 12.89
C ARG A 173 18.26 12.49 13.21
N THR A 174 19.41 12.39 12.56
CA THR A 174 20.39 11.35 12.93
C THR A 174 20.96 11.62 14.31
N PRO A 175 21.35 10.57 15.06
CA PRO A 175 22.01 10.75 16.34
C PRO A 175 23.28 11.60 16.26
N ASP A 176 23.62 12.25 17.36
CA ASP A 176 24.95 12.85 17.52
C ASP A 176 25.99 11.71 17.50
N THR A 177 27.12 11.92 16.88
CA THR A 177 28.24 10.97 16.82
C THR A 177 29.44 11.55 17.55
N VAL A 178 30.24 10.68 18.21
CA VAL A 178 31.50 11.06 18.84
C VAL A 178 32.61 10.48 18.00
N ASP A 179 33.56 11.32 17.56
CA ASP A 179 34.72 10.85 16.80
C ASP A 179 35.79 10.24 17.76
N GLU A 180 36.82 9.63 17.20
CA GLU A 180 37.91 8.98 17.96
C GLU A 180 38.66 9.94 18.88
N ALA A 181 38.64 11.25 18.60
CA ALA A 181 39.24 12.29 19.44
C ALA A 181 38.30 12.82 20.52
N GLY A 182 37.09 12.27 20.65
CA GLY A 182 36.09 12.66 21.66
C GLY A 182 35.24 13.88 21.27
N ASN A 183 35.35 14.40 20.03
CA ASN A 183 34.53 15.53 19.61
C ASN A 183 33.13 15.11 19.23
N VAL A 184 32.13 15.83 19.73
CA VAL A 184 30.72 15.59 19.39
C VAL A 184 30.37 16.25 18.06
N ARG A 185 29.98 15.46 17.08
CA ARG A 185 29.37 15.93 15.83
C ARG A 185 27.86 15.85 15.95
N LYS A 186 27.21 16.98 15.83
CA LYS A 186 25.73 17.07 15.85
C LYS A 186 25.10 16.31 14.70
N GLY A 187 24.04 15.56 15.03
CA GLY A 187 23.24 14.87 14.03
C GLY A 187 22.65 15.83 12.99
N ARG A 188 22.52 15.34 11.77
CA ARG A 188 21.93 16.08 10.65
C ARG A 188 20.52 15.59 10.36
N THR A 189 19.72 16.40 9.69
CA THR A 189 18.43 15.94 9.17
C THR A 189 18.63 15.25 7.83
N ARG A 190 17.93 14.12 7.62
CA ARG A 190 17.89 13.39 6.35
C ARG A 190 16.47 12.88 6.08
N SER A 191 16.15 12.58 4.82
CA SER A 191 14.87 12.01 4.46
C SER A 191 14.73 10.59 5.01
N VAL A 192 13.53 10.25 5.43
CA VAL A 192 13.16 8.90 5.89
C VAL A 192 12.80 7.99 4.72
N ALA A 193 12.67 6.69 4.95
CA ALA A 193 12.03 5.78 4.02
C ALA A 193 10.53 5.70 4.28
N THR A 194 9.77 5.50 3.20
CA THR A 194 8.33 5.19 3.23
C THR A 194 8.07 3.85 2.56
N LEU A 195 7.14 3.10 3.12
CA LEU A 195 6.70 1.81 2.60
C LEU A 195 5.18 1.71 2.72
N ASN A 196 4.58 1.02 1.78
CA ASN A 196 3.15 0.72 1.82
C ASN A 196 2.89 -0.77 1.58
N GLY A 197 1.72 -1.22 1.97
CA GLY A 197 1.27 -2.59 1.70
C GLY A 197 -0.23 -2.70 1.85
N THR A 198 -0.88 -3.28 0.85
CA THR A 198 -2.30 -3.57 0.91
C THR A 198 -2.56 -4.77 1.82
N LEU A 199 -3.33 -4.61 2.88
CA LEU A 199 -3.69 -5.73 3.75
C LEU A 199 -4.93 -6.48 3.24
N ALA A 200 -5.95 -5.75 2.80
CA ALA A 200 -7.16 -6.34 2.23
C ALA A 200 -7.91 -5.34 1.33
N THR A 201 -8.63 -5.86 0.33
CA THR A 201 -9.52 -5.10 -0.56
C THR A 201 -10.82 -5.85 -0.81
N THR A 202 -11.75 -5.23 -1.52
CA THR A 202 -12.99 -5.88 -1.97
C THR A 202 -12.72 -7.15 -2.80
N ARG A 203 -11.60 -7.24 -3.53
CA ARG A 203 -11.20 -8.45 -4.29
C ARG A 203 -11.02 -9.68 -3.41
N TRP A 204 -10.61 -9.49 -2.15
CA TRP A 204 -10.49 -10.58 -1.19
C TRP A 204 -11.80 -11.32 -0.96
N VAL A 205 -12.91 -10.58 -0.95
CA VAL A 205 -14.26 -11.17 -0.82
C VAL A 205 -14.53 -12.14 -1.97
N VAL A 206 -14.20 -11.75 -3.19
CA VAL A 206 -14.35 -12.62 -4.38
C VAL A 206 -13.51 -13.89 -4.24
N ALA A 207 -12.22 -13.74 -3.93
CA ALA A 207 -11.30 -14.86 -3.80
C ALA A 207 -11.74 -15.84 -2.70
N ILE A 208 -12.21 -15.31 -1.54
CA ILE A 208 -12.70 -16.12 -0.42
C ILE A 208 -13.98 -16.86 -0.81
N LEU A 209 -14.96 -16.17 -1.39
CA LEU A 209 -16.22 -16.78 -1.79
C LEU A 209 -16.00 -17.90 -2.82
N GLU A 210 -15.24 -17.64 -3.87
CA GLU A 210 -14.98 -18.61 -4.94
C GLU A 210 -14.15 -19.81 -4.47
N THR A 211 -13.14 -19.57 -3.61
CA THR A 211 -12.29 -20.65 -3.07
C THR A 211 -13.05 -21.58 -2.13
N HIS A 212 -13.98 -21.03 -1.34
CA HIS A 212 -14.64 -21.76 -0.26
C HIS A 212 -16.09 -22.16 -0.57
N GLN A 213 -16.58 -21.90 -1.79
CA GLN A 213 -17.90 -22.33 -2.23
C GLN A 213 -17.97 -23.86 -2.30
N GLN A 214 -19.08 -24.42 -1.81
CA GLN A 214 -19.34 -25.85 -1.80
C GLN A 214 -20.26 -26.25 -2.97
N ALA A 215 -20.36 -27.54 -3.25
CA ALA A 215 -21.19 -28.08 -4.35
C ALA A 215 -22.69 -27.72 -4.22
N ASP A 216 -23.19 -27.50 -3.00
CA ASP A 216 -24.56 -27.09 -2.72
C ASP A 216 -24.79 -25.57 -2.81
N GLY A 217 -23.73 -24.81 -3.19
CA GLY A 217 -23.78 -23.35 -3.28
C GLY A 217 -23.52 -22.61 -1.97
N SER A 218 -23.40 -23.30 -0.84
CA SER A 218 -23.00 -22.68 0.42
C SER A 218 -21.51 -22.27 0.38
N VAL A 219 -21.10 -21.40 1.32
CA VAL A 219 -19.71 -20.99 1.45
C VAL A 219 -19.20 -21.35 2.85
N ARG A 220 -18.14 -22.12 2.91
CA ARG A 220 -17.47 -22.44 4.18
C ARG A 220 -16.60 -21.25 4.60
N ILE A 221 -17.01 -20.54 5.66
CA ILE A 221 -16.25 -19.41 6.17
C ILE A 221 -14.89 -19.87 6.70
N PRO A 222 -13.76 -19.26 6.24
CA PRO A 222 -12.44 -19.50 6.81
C PRO A 222 -12.44 -19.36 8.33
N GLU A 223 -11.72 -20.25 9.03
CA GLU A 223 -11.75 -20.29 10.49
C GLU A 223 -11.36 -18.95 11.11
N ALA A 224 -10.35 -18.28 10.55
CA ALA A 224 -9.90 -16.96 11.01
C ALA A 224 -10.97 -15.86 10.93
N LEU A 225 -11.99 -16.01 10.09
CA LEU A 225 -13.05 -15.02 9.91
C LEU A 225 -14.30 -15.33 10.73
N ARG A 226 -14.48 -16.59 11.19
CA ARG A 226 -15.70 -17.00 11.93
C ARG A 226 -16.03 -16.13 13.13
N PRO A 227 -15.05 -15.70 13.98
CA PRO A 227 -15.34 -14.86 15.13
C PRO A 227 -15.97 -13.51 14.79
N TYR A 228 -15.88 -13.07 13.53
CA TYR A 228 -16.35 -11.77 13.04
C TYR A 228 -17.66 -11.87 12.24
N MET A 229 -18.21 -13.09 12.06
CA MET A 229 -19.38 -13.30 11.19
C MET A 229 -20.72 -13.30 11.94
N GLY A 230 -20.73 -13.17 13.25
CA GLY A 230 -21.95 -13.12 14.08
C GLY A 230 -22.44 -14.48 14.51
#